data_029b0c5d5b3456620720d6136688e1f4
#
_entry.id   029b0c5d5b3456620720d6136688e1f4
#
_cell.length_a   1.000
_cell.length_b   1.000
_cell.length_c   1.000
_cell.angle_alpha   90.00
_cell.angle_beta   90.00
_cell.angle_gamma   90.00
#
_symmetry.space_group_name_H-M   'P 1'
#
loop_
_entity.id
_entity.type
_entity.pdbx_description
1 polymer ?
#
loop_
_entity_poly.entity_id
_entity_poly.type
_entity_poly.pdbx_seq_one_letter_code
_entity_poly.pdbx_strand_id
1 'polypeptide(L)'
;MEDQRLRKLAQLLVNYSTKVHAGDRVLIENSNLESDFVRLLIEEVHAIGGLAFISLRDRRIERTLFMDAPEEQFDLQAEFESARMDKMDVYIGFTSVRNSFAWQDLPASKIELYNSHVWKKVHIDRRIPHTRWVVLRYPSAAMAQNAGMSEDAFEKFYFDVCTMDYEKMSRA
;
A
#
# COMPACT_ATOMS: atom_id res chain seq x y z
N MET A 1 -4.01 18.21 15.36
CA MET A 1 -5.43 18.18 14.91
C MET A 1 -5.49 17.16 13.79
N GLU A 2 -6.43 16.21 13.85
CA GLU A 2 -6.55 15.15 12.84
C GLU A 2 -7.04 15.74 11.50
N ASP A 3 -6.43 15.32 10.39
CA ASP A 3 -6.89 15.72 9.06
C ASP A 3 -8.14 14.90 8.67
N GLN A 4 -9.28 15.56 8.60
CA GLN A 4 -10.56 14.92 8.25
C GLN A 4 -10.57 14.32 6.84
N ARG A 5 -9.73 14.82 5.93
CA ARG A 5 -9.61 14.26 4.58
C ARG A 5 -8.97 12.87 4.61
N LEU A 6 -7.95 12.68 5.48
CA LEU A 6 -7.32 11.38 5.70
C LEU A 6 -8.30 10.37 6.29
N ARG A 7 -9.09 10.78 7.28
CA ARG A 7 -10.12 9.92 7.87
C ARG A 7 -11.16 9.51 6.83
N LYS A 8 -11.64 10.47 6.04
CA LYS A 8 -12.60 10.17 4.96
C LYS A 8 -12.03 9.19 3.95
N LEU A 9 -10.75 9.33 3.58
CA LEU A 9 -10.07 8.39 2.70
C LEU A 9 -9.95 7.00 3.34
N ALA A 10 -9.55 6.91 4.61
CA ALA A 10 -9.47 5.64 5.33
C ALA A 10 -10.84 4.93 5.36
N GLN A 11 -11.91 5.65 5.68
CA GLN A 11 -13.28 5.14 5.66
C GLN A 11 -13.69 4.63 4.28
N LEU A 12 -13.36 5.36 3.22
CA LEU A 12 -13.64 4.95 1.85
C LEU A 12 -12.93 3.65 1.49
N LEU A 13 -11.64 3.52 1.83
CA LEU A 13 -10.86 2.32 1.52
C LEU A 13 -11.39 1.10 2.27
N VAL A 14 -11.72 1.25 3.54
CA VAL A 14 -12.17 0.15 4.41
C VAL A 14 -13.62 -0.24 4.12
N ASN A 15 -14.53 0.73 4.04
CA ASN A 15 -15.97 0.46 3.93
C ASN A 15 -16.45 0.23 2.50
N TYR A 16 -15.92 0.97 1.53
CA TYR A 16 -16.37 0.92 0.15
C TYR A 16 -15.46 0.12 -0.76
N SER A 17 -14.15 0.45 -0.79
CA SER A 17 -13.22 -0.17 -1.75
C SER A 17 -12.96 -1.64 -1.46
N THR A 18 -12.75 -2.00 -0.19
CA THR A 18 -12.45 -3.37 0.21
C THR A 18 -13.59 -4.06 0.96
N LYS A 19 -14.60 -3.31 1.37
CA LYS A 19 -15.79 -3.81 2.08
C LYS A 19 -15.40 -4.76 3.21
N VAL A 20 -14.61 -4.25 4.15
CA VAL A 20 -14.17 -5.02 5.32
C VAL A 20 -15.39 -5.42 6.16
N HIS A 21 -15.41 -6.66 6.62
CA HIS A 21 -16.42 -7.21 7.52
C HIS A 21 -15.80 -7.57 8.87
N ALA A 22 -16.65 -7.76 9.87
CA ALA A 22 -16.22 -8.25 11.18
C ALA A 22 -15.54 -9.63 11.03
N GLY A 23 -14.38 -9.77 11.66
CA GLY A 23 -13.55 -10.97 11.59
C GLY A 23 -12.60 -11.06 10.39
N ASP A 24 -12.70 -10.17 9.39
CA ASP A 24 -11.75 -10.14 8.29
C ASP A 24 -10.32 -9.84 8.77
N ARG A 25 -9.35 -10.55 8.23
CA ARG A 25 -7.92 -10.33 8.44
C ARG A 25 -7.42 -9.38 7.37
N VAL A 26 -7.09 -8.15 7.77
CA VAL A 26 -6.74 -7.04 6.89
C VAL A 26 -5.25 -6.75 6.97
N LEU A 27 -4.50 -6.99 5.89
CA LEU A 27 -3.10 -6.55 5.79
C LEU A 27 -3.04 -5.12 5.26
N ILE A 28 -2.52 -4.22 6.07
CA ILE A 28 -2.20 -2.83 5.70
C ILE A 28 -0.70 -2.76 5.42
N GLU A 29 -0.32 -2.56 4.17
CA GLU A 29 1.07 -2.44 3.76
C GLU A 29 1.37 -1.01 3.32
N ASN A 30 2.36 -0.39 3.96
CA ASN A 30 2.81 0.96 3.64
C ASN A 30 4.30 0.98 3.30
N SER A 31 4.64 1.61 2.18
CA SER A 31 6.02 1.91 1.81
C SER A 31 6.30 3.40 2.00
N ASN A 32 7.43 3.71 2.70
CA ASN A 32 7.91 5.05 3.06
C ASN A 32 7.10 5.79 4.14
N LEU A 33 6.57 5.04 5.07
CA LEU A 33 6.09 5.43 6.40
C LEU A 33 5.21 6.70 6.46
N GLU A 34 3.90 6.51 6.24
CA GLU A 34 2.87 7.51 6.51
C GLU A 34 2.07 7.06 7.75
N SER A 35 2.67 7.23 8.92
CA SER A 35 2.18 6.66 10.18
C SER A 35 0.79 7.11 10.57
N ASP A 36 0.43 8.37 10.32
CA ASP A 36 -0.89 8.89 10.69
C ASP A 36 -1.99 8.23 9.85
N PHE A 37 -1.75 8.02 8.57
CA PHE A 37 -2.73 7.33 7.72
C PHE A 37 -2.83 5.83 8.04
N VAL A 38 -1.71 5.17 8.37
CA VAL A 38 -1.73 3.78 8.87
C VAL A 38 -2.58 3.66 10.13
N ARG A 39 -2.41 4.58 11.09
CA ARG A 39 -3.20 4.59 12.34
C ARG A 39 -4.70 4.72 12.07
N LEU A 40 -5.09 5.63 11.18
CA LEU A 40 -6.50 5.81 10.81
C LEU A 40 -7.08 4.55 10.15
N LEU A 41 -6.34 3.90 9.27
CA LEU A 41 -6.78 2.62 8.67
C LEU A 41 -6.99 1.52 9.73
N ILE A 42 -6.08 1.43 10.72
CA ILE A 42 -6.21 0.47 11.83
C ILE A 42 -7.49 0.76 12.63
N GLU A 43 -7.72 2.03 12.99
CA GLU A 43 -8.90 2.46 13.74
C GLU A 43 -10.19 2.10 12.99
N GLU A 44 -10.27 2.38 11.69
CA GLU A 44 -11.45 2.06 10.87
C GLU A 44 -11.66 0.54 10.75
N VAL A 45 -10.61 -0.26 10.57
CA VAL A 45 -10.69 -1.72 10.54
C VAL A 45 -11.21 -2.27 11.87
N HIS A 46 -10.67 -1.79 13.00
CA HIS A 46 -11.09 -2.22 14.32
C HIS A 46 -12.53 -1.78 14.64
N ALA A 47 -12.95 -0.59 14.18
CA ALA A 47 -14.32 -0.12 14.38
C ALA A 47 -15.39 -1.03 13.77
N ILE A 48 -15.04 -1.78 12.72
CA ILE A 48 -15.92 -2.77 12.07
C ILE A 48 -15.79 -4.15 12.74
N GLY A 49 -14.80 -4.36 13.61
CA GLY A 49 -14.48 -5.66 14.19
C GLY A 49 -13.55 -6.51 13.32
N GLY A 50 -12.84 -5.92 12.38
CA GLY A 50 -11.78 -6.57 11.62
C GLY A 50 -10.49 -6.70 12.41
N LEU A 51 -9.57 -7.54 11.94
CA LEU A 51 -8.27 -7.83 12.53
C LEU A 51 -7.18 -7.18 11.67
N ALA A 52 -6.56 -6.10 12.14
CA ALA A 52 -5.53 -5.38 11.40
C ALA A 52 -4.14 -6.00 11.58
N PHE A 53 -3.44 -6.20 10.47
CA PHE A 53 -2.04 -6.64 10.40
C PHE A 53 -1.25 -5.62 9.59
N ILE A 54 -0.01 -5.34 10.01
CA ILE A 54 0.78 -4.23 9.45
C ILE A 54 2.07 -4.73 8.80
N SER A 55 2.40 -4.16 7.64
CA SER A 55 3.69 -4.28 6.98
C SER A 55 4.22 -2.89 6.65
N LEU A 56 5.26 -2.46 7.34
CA LEU A 56 5.91 -1.17 7.10
C LEU A 56 7.22 -1.40 6.36
N ARG A 57 7.41 -0.74 5.23
CA ARG A 57 8.57 -0.85 4.36
C ARG A 57 9.22 0.52 4.14
N ASP A 58 10.51 0.56 3.91
CA ASP A 58 11.24 1.75 3.44
C ASP A 58 12.11 1.35 2.24
N ARG A 59 11.91 2.02 1.12
CA ARG A 59 12.62 1.71 -0.12
C ARG A 59 14.14 1.88 -0.03
N ARG A 60 14.62 2.71 0.88
CA ARG A 60 16.06 2.85 1.12
C ARG A 60 16.63 1.63 1.86
N ILE A 61 15.86 1.11 2.82
CA ILE A 61 16.21 -0.13 3.53
C ILE A 61 16.16 -1.30 2.57
N GLU A 62 15.09 -1.43 1.78
CA GLU A 62 14.97 -2.47 0.76
C GLU A 62 16.10 -2.40 -0.27
N ARG A 63 16.46 -1.20 -0.72
CA ARG A 63 17.62 -1.01 -1.61
C ARG A 63 18.91 -1.59 -1.00
N THR A 64 19.20 -1.25 0.26
CA THR A 64 20.38 -1.78 0.96
C THR A 64 20.32 -3.30 1.09
N LEU A 65 19.15 -3.83 1.45
CA LEU A 65 18.93 -5.27 1.59
C LEU A 65 19.15 -6.01 0.27
N PHE A 66 18.60 -5.50 -0.84
CA PHE A 66 18.62 -6.18 -2.13
C PHE A 66 19.98 -6.08 -2.85
N MET A 67 20.79 -5.05 -2.54
CA MET A 67 22.07 -4.84 -3.22
C MET A 67 22.95 -6.09 -3.23
N ASP A 68 23.07 -6.74 -2.09
CA ASP A 68 23.93 -7.90 -1.90
C ASP A 68 23.15 -9.21 -1.61
N ALA A 69 21.82 -9.17 -1.61
CA ALA A 69 20.98 -10.33 -1.28
C ALA A 69 21.22 -11.49 -2.27
N PRO A 70 21.52 -12.70 -1.82
CA PRO A 70 21.54 -13.89 -2.69
C PRO A 70 20.12 -14.30 -3.09
N GLU A 71 19.98 -15.13 -4.12
CA GLU A 71 18.69 -15.64 -4.59
C GLU A 71 17.90 -16.35 -3.48
N GLU A 72 18.58 -17.18 -2.68
CA GLU A 72 17.99 -17.87 -1.52
C GLU A 72 17.27 -16.94 -0.56
N GLN A 73 17.78 -15.71 -0.36
CA GLN A 73 17.14 -14.73 0.52
C GLN A 73 15.80 -14.26 -0.06
N PHE A 74 15.71 -14.08 -1.38
CA PHE A 74 14.43 -13.73 -2.03
C PHE A 74 13.43 -14.89 -1.95
N ASP A 75 13.91 -16.15 -2.07
CA ASP A 75 13.04 -17.32 -1.93
C ASP A 75 12.47 -17.45 -0.52
N LEU A 76 13.30 -17.30 0.52
CA LEU A 76 12.83 -17.30 1.92
C LEU A 76 11.90 -16.14 2.22
N GLN A 77 12.20 -14.95 1.72
CA GLN A 77 11.31 -13.79 1.86
C GLN A 77 9.94 -14.08 1.22
N ALA A 78 9.93 -14.66 0.03
CA ALA A 78 8.70 -15.04 -0.67
C ALA A 78 7.89 -16.09 0.11
N GLU A 79 8.55 -17.05 0.74
CA GLU A 79 7.91 -18.06 1.58
C GLU A 79 7.18 -17.40 2.77
N PHE A 80 7.87 -16.54 3.53
CA PHE A 80 7.30 -15.88 4.69
C PHE A 80 6.16 -14.92 4.32
N GLU A 81 6.35 -14.13 3.27
CA GLU A 81 5.32 -13.19 2.84
C GLU A 81 4.12 -13.89 2.22
N SER A 82 4.33 -14.99 1.50
CA SER A 82 3.26 -15.83 0.95
C SER A 82 2.44 -16.47 2.05
N ALA A 83 3.10 -17.08 3.05
CA ALA A 83 2.42 -17.71 4.18
C ALA A 83 1.56 -16.70 4.98
N ARG A 84 2.00 -15.45 5.06
CA ARG A 84 1.20 -14.36 5.64
C ARG A 84 0.04 -13.98 4.72
N MET A 85 0.29 -13.77 3.42
CA MET A 85 -0.73 -13.36 2.46
C MET A 85 -1.86 -14.39 2.34
N ASP A 86 -1.53 -15.68 2.36
CA ASP A 86 -2.50 -16.78 2.30
C ASP A 86 -3.51 -16.78 3.47
N LYS A 87 -3.20 -16.04 4.54
CA LYS A 87 -4.09 -15.89 5.70
C LYS A 87 -4.91 -14.61 5.69
N MET A 88 -4.71 -13.74 4.72
CA MET A 88 -5.39 -12.43 4.66
C MET A 88 -6.66 -12.52 3.81
N ASP A 89 -7.72 -11.87 4.28
CA ASP A 89 -8.99 -11.73 3.56
C ASP A 89 -9.01 -10.43 2.74
N VAL A 90 -8.29 -9.41 3.26
CA VAL A 90 -8.24 -8.06 2.68
C VAL A 90 -6.81 -7.54 2.67
N TYR A 91 -6.48 -6.81 1.60
CA TYR A 91 -5.20 -6.11 1.47
C TYR A 91 -5.41 -4.64 1.13
N ILE A 92 -4.81 -3.75 1.91
CA ILE A 92 -4.78 -2.30 1.66
C ILE A 92 -3.31 -1.88 1.55
N GLY A 93 -2.85 -1.59 0.32
CA GLY A 93 -1.48 -1.19 0.06
C GLY A 93 -1.36 0.26 -0.38
N PHE A 94 -0.38 1.01 0.16
CA PHE A 94 -0.10 2.34 -0.34
C PHE A 94 1.36 2.72 -0.21
N THR A 95 1.79 3.61 -1.11
CA THR A 95 3.17 4.06 -1.23
C THR A 95 3.22 5.58 -1.28
N SER A 96 4.02 6.19 -0.40
CA SER A 96 4.44 7.58 -0.51
C SER A 96 5.77 7.64 -1.27
N VAL A 97 5.76 8.18 -2.48
CA VAL A 97 6.96 8.23 -3.32
C VAL A 97 7.78 9.46 -2.95
N ARG A 98 8.85 9.27 -2.16
CA ARG A 98 9.78 10.36 -1.80
C ARG A 98 10.80 10.63 -2.92
N ASN A 99 11.27 9.57 -3.57
CA ASN A 99 12.20 9.61 -4.67
C ASN A 99 11.83 8.52 -5.69
N SER A 100 11.45 8.93 -6.90
CA SER A 100 11.09 8.00 -7.99
C SER A 100 12.26 7.14 -8.46
N PHE A 101 13.48 7.55 -8.17
CA PHE A 101 14.72 6.88 -8.57
C PHE A 101 15.41 6.14 -7.42
N ALA A 102 14.68 5.83 -6.34
CA ALA A 102 15.27 5.21 -5.13
C ALA A 102 15.97 3.87 -5.39
N TRP A 103 15.63 3.16 -6.45
CA TRP A 103 16.23 1.89 -6.86
C TRP A 103 17.00 1.96 -8.19
N GLN A 104 17.26 3.16 -8.71
CA GLN A 104 17.87 3.35 -10.04
C GLN A 104 19.26 2.72 -10.17
N ASP A 105 19.99 2.62 -9.09
CA ASP A 105 21.34 2.06 -9.03
C ASP A 105 21.38 0.60 -8.52
N LEU A 106 20.23 -0.03 -8.29
CA LEU A 106 20.17 -1.47 -8.07
C LEU A 106 20.51 -2.20 -9.37
N PRO A 107 21.32 -3.29 -9.31
CA PRO A 107 21.53 -4.15 -10.47
C PRO A 107 20.20 -4.70 -11.00
N ALA A 108 20.01 -4.68 -12.32
CA ALA A 108 18.79 -5.18 -12.96
C ALA A 108 18.47 -6.63 -12.55
N SER A 109 19.50 -7.47 -12.37
CA SER A 109 19.34 -8.84 -11.87
C SER A 109 18.71 -8.93 -10.49
N LYS A 110 18.99 -7.99 -9.59
CA LYS A 110 18.38 -7.96 -8.24
C LYS A 110 16.91 -7.56 -8.31
N ILE A 111 16.59 -6.60 -9.18
CA ILE A 111 15.20 -6.19 -9.43
C ILE A 111 14.41 -7.36 -10.04
N GLU A 112 15.02 -8.10 -10.95
CA GLU A 112 14.40 -9.27 -11.57
C GLU A 112 14.16 -10.41 -10.56
N LEU A 113 15.14 -10.71 -9.68
CA LEU A 113 14.98 -11.68 -8.59
C LEU A 113 13.83 -11.26 -7.67
N TYR A 114 13.79 -10.02 -7.23
CA TYR A 114 12.67 -9.53 -6.41
C TYR A 114 11.32 -9.68 -7.14
N ASN A 115 11.25 -9.29 -8.40
CA ASN A 115 10.00 -9.34 -9.15
C ASN A 115 9.51 -10.76 -9.40
N SER A 116 10.41 -11.69 -9.75
CA SER A 116 10.06 -13.08 -10.08
C SER A 116 9.85 -13.95 -8.84
N HIS A 117 10.70 -13.81 -7.83
CA HIS A 117 10.67 -14.66 -6.63
C HIS A 117 9.69 -14.14 -5.57
N VAL A 118 9.64 -12.83 -5.34
CA VAL A 118 8.81 -12.26 -4.25
C VAL A 118 7.52 -11.66 -4.80
N TRP A 119 7.63 -10.59 -5.60
CA TRP A 119 6.47 -9.80 -5.98
C TRP A 119 5.43 -10.62 -6.75
N LYS A 120 5.88 -11.42 -7.72
CA LYS A 120 4.98 -12.30 -8.49
C LYS A 120 4.30 -13.32 -7.57
N LYS A 121 5.07 -14.07 -6.77
CA LYS A 121 4.54 -15.14 -5.90
C LYS A 121 3.55 -14.63 -4.85
N VAL A 122 3.81 -13.45 -4.29
CA VAL A 122 3.01 -12.87 -3.21
C VAL A 122 1.81 -12.08 -3.74
N HIS A 123 2.05 -11.20 -4.71
CA HIS A 123 1.00 -10.27 -5.14
C HIS A 123 0.21 -10.77 -6.34
N ILE A 124 0.86 -11.30 -7.38
CA ILE A 124 0.15 -11.78 -8.58
C ILE A 124 -0.54 -13.11 -8.30
N ASP A 125 0.18 -14.06 -7.72
CA ASP A 125 -0.31 -15.43 -7.59
C ASP A 125 -1.21 -15.62 -6.34
N ARG A 126 -1.16 -14.70 -5.33
CA ARG A 126 -1.94 -14.82 -4.09
C ARG A 126 -2.83 -13.62 -3.82
N ARG A 127 -2.26 -12.42 -3.64
CA ARG A 127 -3.06 -11.24 -3.28
C ARG A 127 -4.18 -10.98 -4.27
N ILE A 128 -3.87 -10.88 -5.57
CA ILE A 128 -4.87 -10.52 -6.58
C ILE A 128 -6.03 -11.52 -6.64
N PRO A 129 -5.81 -12.86 -6.74
CA PRO A 129 -6.91 -13.80 -6.86
C PRO A 129 -7.64 -14.12 -5.56
N HIS A 130 -7.02 -13.92 -4.38
CA HIS A 130 -7.53 -14.47 -3.12
C HIS A 130 -7.91 -13.42 -2.07
N THR A 131 -7.65 -12.14 -2.30
CA THR A 131 -8.05 -11.08 -1.36
C THR A 131 -8.94 -10.04 -2.02
N ARG A 132 -9.76 -9.35 -1.24
CA ARG A 132 -10.31 -8.06 -1.62
C ARG A 132 -9.24 -7.01 -1.42
N TRP A 133 -8.85 -6.29 -2.44
CA TRP A 133 -7.69 -5.42 -2.33
C TRP A 133 -7.88 -4.05 -2.95
N VAL A 134 -7.16 -3.09 -2.40
CA VAL A 134 -6.96 -1.76 -2.96
C VAL A 134 -5.50 -1.37 -2.83
N VAL A 135 -4.98 -0.71 -3.85
CA VAL A 135 -3.65 -0.09 -3.82
C VAL A 135 -3.74 1.34 -4.30
N LEU A 136 -3.03 2.24 -3.62
CA LEU A 136 -3.00 3.65 -4.01
C LEU A 136 -1.59 4.24 -3.81
N ARG A 137 -1.35 5.34 -4.49
CA ARG A 137 -0.20 6.21 -4.20
C ARG A 137 -0.67 7.31 -3.25
N TYR A 138 0.02 7.46 -2.13
CA TYR A 138 -0.23 8.55 -1.20
C TYR A 138 0.40 9.85 -1.75
N PRO A 139 -0.25 11.01 -1.64
CA PRO A 139 0.24 12.25 -2.21
C PRO A 139 1.62 12.62 -1.63
N SER A 140 2.51 13.08 -2.48
CA SER A 140 3.89 13.40 -2.11
C SER A 140 4.46 14.53 -2.96
N ALA A 141 5.50 15.19 -2.46
CA ALA A 141 6.24 16.21 -3.19
C ALA A 141 6.70 15.75 -4.59
N ALA A 142 7.17 14.49 -4.70
CA ALA A 142 7.59 13.93 -5.99
C ALA A 142 6.41 13.82 -6.98
N MET A 143 5.22 13.49 -6.50
CA MET A 143 4.03 13.44 -7.37
C MET A 143 3.57 14.83 -7.78
N ALA A 144 3.58 15.79 -6.86
CA ALA A 144 3.27 17.20 -7.15
C ALA A 144 4.23 17.77 -8.21
N GLN A 145 5.53 17.52 -8.06
CA GLN A 145 6.55 17.93 -9.03
C GLN A 145 6.31 17.31 -10.41
N ASN A 146 6.01 16.02 -10.49
CA ASN A 146 5.72 15.34 -11.76
C ASN A 146 4.43 15.86 -12.41
N ALA A 147 3.47 16.34 -11.62
CA ALA A 147 2.24 16.95 -12.10
C ALA A 147 2.40 18.44 -12.45
N GLY A 148 3.56 19.05 -12.20
CA GLY A 148 3.80 20.49 -12.41
C GLY A 148 2.98 21.37 -11.44
N MET A 149 2.67 20.87 -10.25
CA MET A 149 1.85 21.55 -9.25
C MET A 149 2.65 21.83 -7.98
N SER A 150 2.20 22.81 -7.18
CA SER A 150 2.66 22.93 -5.79
C SER A 150 2.15 21.76 -4.96
N GLU A 151 2.83 21.45 -3.86
CA GLU A 151 2.42 20.35 -2.97
C GLU A 151 1.00 20.54 -2.44
N ASP A 152 0.65 21.73 -1.97
CA ASP A 152 -0.68 22.05 -1.45
C ASP A 152 -1.78 21.91 -2.52
N ALA A 153 -1.51 22.39 -3.74
CA ALA A 153 -2.48 22.28 -4.83
C ALA A 153 -2.68 20.82 -5.27
N PHE A 154 -1.59 20.05 -5.33
CA PHE A 154 -1.65 18.63 -5.67
C PHE A 154 -2.36 17.83 -4.58
N GLU A 155 -2.06 18.07 -3.31
CA GLU A 155 -2.70 17.42 -2.18
C GLU A 155 -4.21 17.69 -2.17
N LYS A 156 -4.60 18.95 -2.35
CA LYS A 156 -6.02 19.30 -2.47
C LYS A 156 -6.70 18.55 -3.62
N PHE A 157 -6.12 18.58 -4.80
CA PHE A 157 -6.62 17.87 -5.99
C PHE A 157 -6.74 16.35 -5.72
N TYR A 158 -5.72 15.76 -5.10
CA TYR A 158 -5.71 14.34 -4.78
C TYR A 158 -6.88 13.94 -3.88
N PHE A 159 -7.10 14.68 -2.78
CA PHE A 159 -8.21 14.36 -1.88
C PHE A 159 -9.57 14.67 -2.50
N ASP A 160 -9.70 15.72 -3.27
CA ASP A 160 -10.94 16.02 -3.99
C ASP A 160 -11.33 14.87 -4.93
N VAL A 161 -10.38 14.27 -5.62
CA VAL A 161 -10.61 13.12 -6.52
C VAL A 161 -10.77 11.81 -5.76
N CYS A 162 -9.87 11.50 -4.83
CA CYS A 162 -9.86 10.20 -4.14
C CYS A 162 -10.97 10.05 -3.10
N THR A 163 -11.63 11.11 -2.69
CA THR A 163 -12.75 11.06 -1.74
C THR A 163 -14.10 11.48 -2.34
N MET A 164 -14.25 11.34 -3.67
CA MET A 164 -15.54 11.55 -4.35
C MET A 164 -16.59 10.55 -3.86
N ASP A 165 -17.86 10.88 -4.09
CA ASP A 165 -18.97 9.98 -3.80
C ASP A 165 -19.10 8.90 -4.88
N TYR A 166 -18.35 7.81 -4.69
CA TYR A 166 -18.32 6.70 -5.64
C TYR A 166 -19.67 5.94 -5.71
N GLU A 167 -20.46 5.95 -4.63
CA GLU A 167 -21.80 5.35 -4.67
C GLU A 167 -22.71 6.11 -5.61
N LYS A 168 -22.65 7.44 -5.57
CA LYS A 168 -23.41 8.28 -6.48
C LYS A 168 -22.96 8.10 -7.93
N MET A 169 -21.63 8.00 -8.15
CA MET A 169 -21.08 7.78 -9.50
C MET A 169 -21.47 6.41 -10.08
N SER A 170 -21.54 5.38 -9.25
CA SER A 170 -21.91 4.03 -9.72
C SER A 170 -23.38 3.88 -10.10
N ARG A 171 -24.25 4.85 -9.72
CA ARG A 171 -25.69 4.88 -10.05
C ARG A 171 -26.03 5.78 -11.25
N ALA A 172 -25.05 6.53 -11.75
CA ALA A 172 -25.19 7.42 -12.90
C ALA A 172 -24.85 6.74 -14.22
#